data_acc2938621bc7925a1b3deca085f2a28
#
_entry.id   acc2938621bc7925a1b3deca085f2a28
#
_cell.length_a   1.000
_cell.length_b   1.000
_cell.length_c   1.000
_cell.angle_alpha   90.00
_cell.angle_beta   90.00
_cell.angle_gamma   90.00
#
_symmetry.space_group_name_H-M   'P 1'
#
loop_
_entity.id
_entity.type
_entity.pdbx_description
1 polymer ?
#
loop_
_entity_poly.entity_id
_entity_poly.type
_entity_poly.pdbx_seq_one_letter_code
_entity_poly.pdbx_strand_id
1 'polypeptide(L)'
;MKNVQACSIDFLSHCKYEKGLSDTTLKFYGIDLKQFSNFLKINFYSSEISDIDKNVLREYLQSISTSKPKTIKRKIATIKAMFNFLEYEDQILINPFRKMRIQIREPKNLPNVMNITEVEKIMKYTYKTKDDEKRITGYSYAEKIRNIAVIELLFATGVRVSELSNLKEEFVDLNNLQIKVRGKGNKERIIQVCNKESINALQEYYMLFHSKIKAGGGVFFINRFNKRLSEQSIRFLVRKNARLAGIERRITPHVFRHSFATLLLEEDVDIKYIQHLLGHSSIMTTQIYTHVNGEKQKKILTQQHPRKNFLIKEEYLAI
;
A
#
# COMPACT_ATOMS: atom_id res chain seq x y z
N MET A 1 11.48 -36.31 -17.66
CA MET A 1 10.74 -35.68 -16.53
C MET A 1 11.11 -34.22 -16.43
N LYS A 2 10.20 -33.35 -15.97
CA LYS A 2 10.49 -31.93 -15.90
C LYS A 2 11.19 -31.59 -14.59
N ASN A 3 12.21 -30.74 -14.64
CA ASN A 3 12.86 -30.24 -13.45
C ASN A 3 12.06 -29.09 -12.83
N VAL A 4 12.29 -28.81 -11.53
CA VAL A 4 11.61 -27.76 -10.76
C VAL A 4 11.71 -26.38 -11.43
N GLN A 5 12.81 -26.10 -12.13
CA GLN A 5 13.02 -24.82 -12.77
C GLN A 5 12.11 -24.67 -13.99
N ALA A 6 11.95 -25.69 -14.81
CA ALA A 6 11.02 -25.71 -15.93
C ALA A 6 9.57 -25.61 -15.44
N CYS A 7 9.19 -26.41 -14.43
CA CYS A 7 7.87 -26.34 -13.79
C CYS A 7 7.56 -24.95 -13.22
N SER A 8 8.58 -24.27 -12.66
CA SER A 8 8.42 -22.89 -12.15
C SER A 8 8.13 -21.90 -13.26
N ILE A 9 8.74 -22.05 -14.43
CA ILE A 9 8.50 -21.18 -15.60
C ILE A 9 7.08 -21.40 -16.12
N ASP A 10 6.66 -22.66 -16.29
CA ASP A 10 5.31 -23.02 -16.76
C ASP A 10 4.25 -22.46 -15.79
N PHE A 11 4.43 -22.64 -14.48
CA PHE A 11 3.54 -22.11 -13.45
C PHE A 11 3.46 -20.57 -13.46
N LEU A 12 4.58 -19.88 -13.62
CA LEU A 12 4.59 -18.41 -13.68
C LEU A 12 3.89 -17.91 -14.95
N SER A 13 4.04 -18.62 -16.07
CA SER A 13 3.33 -18.36 -17.33
C SER A 13 1.81 -18.50 -17.13
N HIS A 14 1.35 -19.61 -16.56
CA HIS A 14 -0.05 -19.83 -16.19
C HIS A 14 -0.57 -18.72 -15.28
N CYS A 15 0.19 -18.36 -14.22
CA CYS A 15 -0.19 -17.28 -13.32
C CYS A 15 -0.33 -15.92 -14.01
N LYS A 16 0.49 -15.66 -15.04
CA LYS A 16 0.46 -14.40 -15.79
C LYS A 16 -0.69 -14.35 -16.79
N TYR A 17 -0.80 -15.35 -17.62
CA TYR A 17 -1.66 -15.30 -18.81
C TYR A 17 -3.07 -15.86 -18.57
N GLU A 18 -3.21 -16.87 -17.71
CA GLU A 18 -4.51 -17.49 -17.44
C GLU A 18 -5.16 -16.95 -16.17
N LYS A 19 -4.35 -16.71 -15.11
CA LYS A 19 -4.87 -16.13 -13.84
C LYS A 19 -4.82 -14.61 -13.78
N GLY A 20 -4.14 -13.95 -14.71
CA GLY A 20 -4.05 -12.48 -14.74
C GLY A 20 -3.45 -11.87 -13.47
N LEU A 21 -2.48 -12.56 -12.83
CA LEU A 21 -1.88 -12.07 -11.60
C LEU A 21 -1.00 -10.84 -11.86
N SER A 22 -0.96 -9.92 -10.88
CA SER A 22 -0.15 -8.70 -10.99
C SER A 22 1.34 -9.00 -11.07
N ASP A 23 2.13 -8.14 -11.75
CA ASP A 23 3.59 -8.24 -11.86
C ASP A 23 4.27 -8.33 -10.49
N THR A 24 3.73 -7.63 -9.48
CA THR A 24 4.23 -7.71 -8.11
C THR A 24 4.07 -9.11 -7.52
N THR A 25 2.93 -9.75 -7.73
CA THR A 25 2.69 -11.14 -7.27
C THR A 25 3.61 -12.10 -8.00
N LEU A 26 3.72 -11.98 -9.32
CA LEU A 26 4.61 -12.79 -10.15
C LEU A 26 6.08 -12.66 -9.72
N LYS A 27 6.52 -11.44 -9.44
CA LYS A 27 7.87 -11.18 -8.92
C LYS A 27 8.14 -11.93 -7.60
N PHE A 28 7.20 -11.87 -6.64
CA PHE A 28 7.38 -12.58 -5.37
C PHE A 28 7.31 -14.09 -5.54
N TYR A 29 6.43 -14.59 -6.39
CA TYR A 29 6.38 -16.01 -6.74
C TYR A 29 7.71 -16.46 -7.33
N GLY A 30 8.26 -15.74 -8.31
CA GLY A 30 9.55 -16.04 -8.89
C GLY A 30 10.71 -16.06 -7.90
N ILE A 31 10.73 -15.10 -6.94
CA ILE A 31 11.74 -15.09 -5.86
C ILE A 31 11.61 -16.33 -4.97
N ASP A 32 10.39 -16.70 -4.57
CA ASP A 32 10.16 -17.83 -3.69
C ASP A 32 10.52 -19.17 -4.36
N LEU A 33 10.13 -19.34 -5.62
CA LEU A 33 10.46 -20.54 -6.41
C LEU A 33 11.96 -20.66 -6.67
N LYS A 34 12.63 -19.55 -6.97
CA LYS A 34 14.10 -19.52 -7.11
C LYS A 34 14.80 -19.93 -5.81
N GLN A 35 14.31 -19.44 -4.66
CA GLN A 35 14.87 -19.83 -3.36
C GLN A 35 14.66 -21.31 -3.06
N PHE A 36 13.49 -21.87 -3.40
CA PHE A 36 13.22 -23.29 -3.27
C PHE A 36 14.13 -24.12 -4.18
N SER A 37 14.27 -23.76 -5.45
CA SER A 37 15.18 -24.43 -6.38
C SER A 37 16.64 -24.37 -5.91
N ASN A 38 17.08 -23.25 -5.33
CA ASN A 38 18.42 -23.12 -4.75
C ASN A 38 18.60 -24.03 -3.53
N PHE A 39 17.59 -24.15 -2.67
CA PHE A 39 17.62 -25.06 -1.53
C PHE A 39 17.83 -26.51 -1.99
N LEU A 40 17.11 -26.97 -3.01
CA LEU A 40 17.29 -28.31 -3.56
C LEU A 40 18.72 -28.54 -4.05
N LYS A 41 19.27 -27.58 -4.78
CA LYS A 41 20.65 -27.67 -5.31
C LYS A 41 21.70 -27.75 -4.20
N ILE A 42 21.58 -26.88 -3.18
CA ILE A 42 22.56 -26.81 -2.09
C ILE A 42 22.56 -28.09 -1.24
N ASN A 43 21.39 -28.71 -1.06
CA ASN A 43 21.27 -29.94 -0.25
C ASN A 43 21.36 -31.21 -1.10
N PHE A 44 21.82 -31.10 -2.35
CA PHE A 44 22.02 -32.23 -3.26
C PHE A 44 20.77 -33.07 -3.54
N TYR A 45 19.59 -32.45 -3.42
CA TYR A 45 18.36 -33.12 -3.82
C TYR A 45 18.24 -33.15 -5.34
N SER A 46 17.57 -34.20 -5.84
CA SER A 46 17.13 -34.20 -7.23
C SER A 46 16.34 -32.93 -7.57
N SER A 47 16.63 -32.38 -8.73
CA SER A 47 15.84 -31.27 -9.26
C SER A 47 14.60 -31.73 -10.02
N GLU A 48 14.38 -33.04 -10.14
CA GLU A 48 13.18 -33.61 -10.76
C GLU A 48 11.98 -33.43 -9.85
N ILE A 49 10.86 -32.98 -10.44
CA ILE A 49 9.66 -32.66 -9.68
C ILE A 49 9.03 -33.88 -9.00
N SER A 50 9.18 -35.08 -9.61
CA SER A 50 8.68 -36.35 -9.11
C SER A 50 9.36 -36.82 -7.82
N ASP A 51 10.59 -36.37 -7.57
CA ASP A 51 11.41 -36.82 -6.44
C ASP A 51 11.18 -35.96 -5.21
N ILE A 52 10.42 -34.88 -5.34
CA ILE A 52 10.12 -33.98 -4.23
C ILE A 52 8.93 -34.51 -3.44
N ASP A 53 9.25 -35.20 -2.37
CA ASP A 53 8.28 -35.76 -1.44
C ASP A 53 8.00 -34.81 -0.24
N LYS A 54 7.14 -35.29 0.67
CA LYS A 54 6.81 -34.54 1.90
C LYS A 54 8.02 -34.31 2.83
N ASN A 55 9.08 -35.16 2.76
CA ASN A 55 10.23 -35.05 3.63
C ASN A 55 11.13 -33.91 3.15
N VAL A 56 11.38 -33.80 1.86
CA VAL A 56 12.07 -32.67 1.24
C VAL A 56 11.36 -31.34 1.56
N LEU A 57 10.03 -31.33 1.52
CA LEU A 57 9.25 -30.13 1.87
C LEU A 57 9.34 -29.81 3.38
N ARG A 58 9.46 -30.79 4.26
CA ARG A 58 9.68 -30.57 5.70
C ARG A 58 11.06 -30.00 5.97
N GLU A 59 12.08 -30.47 5.30
CA GLU A 59 13.45 -29.93 5.43
C GLU A 59 13.53 -28.51 4.88
N TYR A 60 12.84 -28.22 3.76
CA TYR A 60 12.73 -26.85 3.30
C TYR A 60 12.03 -25.95 4.34
N LEU A 61 10.94 -26.41 4.95
CA LEU A 61 10.26 -25.70 6.04
C LEU A 61 11.21 -25.41 7.21
N GLN A 62 12.03 -26.39 7.60
CA GLN A 62 13.02 -26.26 8.65
C GLN A 62 14.11 -25.24 8.27
N SER A 63 14.59 -25.26 7.03
CA SER A 63 15.61 -24.31 6.54
C SER A 63 15.16 -22.85 6.55
N ILE A 64 13.85 -22.59 6.39
CA ILE A 64 13.28 -21.23 6.42
C ILE A 64 12.66 -20.83 7.76
N SER A 65 12.77 -21.67 8.79
CA SER A 65 12.11 -21.51 10.11
C SER A 65 12.51 -20.22 10.84
N THR A 66 13.72 -19.71 10.62
CA THR A 66 14.21 -18.45 11.20
C THR A 66 13.58 -17.20 10.59
N SER A 67 12.85 -17.35 9.47
CA SER A 67 12.16 -16.24 8.82
C SER A 67 10.90 -15.82 9.58
N LYS A 68 10.43 -14.59 9.36
CA LYS A 68 9.17 -14.12 9.94
C LYS A 68 7.99 -15.01 9.51
N PRO A 69 7.03 -15.33 10.40
CA PRO A 69 5.89 -16.21 10.10
C PRO A 69 5.14 -15.87 8.81
N LYS A 70 4.90 -14.59 8.54
CA LYS A 70 4.29 -14.13 7.28
C LYS A 70 5.12 -14.47 6.05
N THR A 71 6.45 -14.42 6.16
CA THR A 71 7.36 -14.79 5.07
C THR A 71 7.31 -16.29 4.81
N ILE A 72 7.32 -17.11 5.87
CA ILE A 72 7.21 -18.56 5.75
C ILE A 72 5.88 -18.93 5.09
N LYS A 73 4.75 -18.37 5.59
CA LYS A 73 3.42 -18.60 4.98
C LYS A 73 3.39 -18.28 3.51
N ARG A 74 3.97 -17.13 3.10
CA ARG A 74 4.00 -16.71 1.69
C ARG A 74 4.80 -17.70 0.84
N LYS A 75 6.01 -18.05 1.26
CA LYS A 75 6.87 -19.02 0.55
C LYS A 75 6.18 -20.36 0.36
N ILE A 76 5.61 -20.90 1.43
CA ILE A 76 4.90 -22.18 1.38
C ILE A 76 3.64 -22.09 0.51
N ALA A 77 2.88 -20.99 0.58
CA ALA A 77 1.72 -20.79 -0.28
C ALA A 77 2.10 -20.75 -1.76
N THR A 78 3.23 -20.12 -2.12
CA THR A 78 3.75 -20.08 -3.49
C THR A 78 4.09 -21.49 -4.00
N ILE A 79 4.86 -22.25 -3.21
CA ILE A 79 5.27 -23.61 -3.61
C ILE A 79 4.04 -24.53 -3.70
N LYS A 80 3.15 -24.46 -2.71
CA LYS A 80 1.89 -25.21 -2.72
C LYS A 80 1.03 -24.90 -3.95
N ALA A 81 0.97 -23.62 -4.33
CA ALA A 81 0.24 -23.20 -5.53
C ALA A 81 0.86 -23.78 -6.81
N MET A 82 2.19 -23.86 -6.89
CA MET A 82 2.88 -24.52 -8.01
C MET A 82 2.56 -26.02 -8.03
N PHE A 83 2.67 -26.74 -6.90
CA PHE A 83 2.35 -28.17 -6.85
C PHE A 83 0.87 -28.46 -7.16
N ASN A 84 -0.06 -27.58 -6.75
CA ASN A 84 -1.47 -27.71 -7.15
C ASN A 84 -1.65 -27.55 -8.66
N PHE A 85 -0.93 -26.62 -9.29
CA PHE A 85 -0.93 -26.44 -10.73
C PHE A 85 -0.38 -27.68 -11.44
N LEU A 86 0.76 -28.21 -10.99
CA LEU A 86 1.37 -29.40 -11.60
C LEU A 86 0.50 -30.65 -11.49
N GLU A 87 -0.24 -30.82 -10.38
CA GLU A 87 -1.20 -31.90 -10.21
C GLU A 87 -2.42 -31.70 -11.13
N TYR A 88 -2.90 -30.46 -11.28
CA TYR A 88 -4.03 -30.13 -12.18
C TYR A 88 -3.66 -30.37 -13.67
N GLU A 89 -2.41 -30.12 -14.05
CA GLU A 89 -1.86 -30.34 -15.39
C GLU A 89 -1.34 -31.79 -15.60
N ASP A 90 -1.67 -32.72 -14.72
CA ASP A 90 -1.24 -34.12 -14.77
C ASP A 90 0.30 -34.35 -14.88
N GLN A 91 1.08 -33.32 -14.48
CA GLN A 91 2.55 -33.38 -14.48
C GLN A 91 3.10 -34.14 -13.26
N ILE A 92 2.29 -34.31 -12.23
CA ILE A 92 2.54 -35.15 -11.05
C ILE A 92 1.24 -35.91 -10.70
N LEU A 93 1.36 -37.15 -10.26
CA LEU A 93 0.20 -37.96 -9.86
C LEU A 93 -0.41 -37.52 -8.55
N ILE A 94 0.41 -37.13 -7.56
CA ILE A 94 -0.03 -36.74 -6.21
C ILE A 94 0.77 -35.55 -5.73
N ASN A 95 0.07 -34.52 -5.32
CA ASN A 95 0.68 -33.37 -4.70
C ASN A 95 1.19 -33.69 -3.28
N PRO A 96 2.49 -33.56 -3.00
CA PRO A 96 3.07 -33.93 -1.69
C PRO A 96 2.48 -33.11 -0.52
N PHE A 97 1.93 -31.91 -0.77
CA PHE A 97 1.26 -31.10 0.27
C PHE A 97 -0.08 -31.69 0.76
N ARG A 98 -0.72 -32.61 0.01
CA ARG A 98 -2.01 -33.18 0.44
C ARG A 98 -1.93 -33.91 1.78
N LYS A 99 -0.77 -34.54 2.06
CA LYS A 99 -0.50 -35.28 3.32
C LYS A 99 0.27 -34.44 4.36
N MET A 100 0.29 -33.09 4.22
CA MET A 100 0.97 -32.20 5.13
C MET A 100 -0.02 -31.28 5.85
N ARG A 101 0.05 -31.25 7.18
CA ARG A 101 -0.67 -30.27 8.03
C ARG A 101 0.33 -29.22 8.49
N ILE A 102 0.37 -28.07 7.80
CA ILE A 102 1.28 -26.97 8.10
C ILE A 102 0.49 -25.87 8.82
N GLN A 103 0.82 -25.65 10.08
CA GLN A 103 0.24 -24.57 10.88
C GLN A 103 1.35 -23.63 11.34
N ILE A 104 1.41 -22.43 10.75
CA ILE A 104 2.36 -21.39 11.14
C ILE A 104 1.60 -20.38 11.99
N ARG A 105 1.87 -20.37 13.29
CA ARG A 105 1.26 -19.40 14.23
C ARG A 105 1.88 -18.02 14.00
N GLU A 106 1.04 -17.02 13.86
CA GLU A 106 1.46 -15.63 13.85
C GLU A 106 1.14 -15.01 15.22
N PRO A 107 2.08 -14.29 15.83
CA PRO A 107 1.75 -13.53 17.01
C PRO A 107 0.69 -12.48 16.64
N LYS A 108 -0.35 -12.37 17.45
CA LYS A 108 -1.37 -11.31 17.32
C LYS A 108 -0.75 -10.02 17.88
N ASN A 109 -0.02 -9.30 17.03
CA ASN A 109 0.46 -7.97 17.40
C ASN A 109 -0.69 -6.98 17.31
N LEU A 110 -0.80 -6.10 18.30
CA LEU A 110 -1.71 -4.97 18.24
C LEU A 110 -1.40 -4.14 16.99
N PRO A 111 -2.43 -3.58 16.33
CA PRO A 111 -2.24 -2.71 15.18
C PRO A 111 -1.33 -1.53 15.55
N ASN A 112 -0.32 -1.28 14.73
CA ASN A 112 0.52 -0.09 14.87
C ASN A 112 -0.26 1.10 14.29
N VAL A 113 -0.98 1.81 15.15
CA VAL A 113 -1.75 3.02 14.82
C VAL A 113 -1.16 4.23 15.50
N MET A 114 -1.27 5.40 14.88
CA MET A 114 -0.92 6.68 15.49
C MET A 114 -2.14 7.21 16.23
N ASN A 115 -1.90 7.78 17.40
CA ASN A 115 -2.88 8.64 18.04
C ASN A 115 -2.88 10.03 17.38
N ILE A 116 -3.89 10.84 17.70
CA ILE A 116 -4.06 12.17 17.10
C ILE A 116 -2.86 13.09 17.35
N THR A 117 -2.25 13.01 18.54
CA THR A 117 -1.07 13.82 18.91
C THR A 117 0.15 13.49 18.06
N GLU A 118 0.37 12.21 17.71
CA GLU A 118 1.46 11.81 16.81
C GLU A 118 1.24 12.32 15.38
N VAL A 119 0.01 12.24 14.89
CA VAL A 119 -0.36 12.81 13.59
C VAL A 119 -0.11 14.31 13.57
N GLU A 120 -0.57 15.03 14.60
CA GLU A 120 -0.37 16.46 14.76
C GLU A 120 1.11 16.85 14.78
N LYS A 121 1.96 16.11 15.52
CA LYS A 121 3.42 16.31 15.53
C LYS A 121 4.02 16.20 14.14
N ILE A 122 3.65 15.17 13.38
CA ILE A 122 4.16 14.98 12.00
C ILE A 122 3.72 16.15 11.11
N MET A 123 2.47 16.56 11.20
CA MET A 123 1.95 17.67 10.41
C MET A 123 2.62 18.98 10.79
N LYS A 124 2.65 19.36 12.06
CA LYS A 124 3.36 20.56 12.54
C LYS A 124 4.81 20.60 12.06
N TYR A 125 5.53 19.49 12.19
CA TYR A 125 6.90 19.40 11.70
C TYR A 125 6.97 19.64 10.18
N THR A 126 6.06 19.01 9.41
CA THR A 126 6.06 19.11 7.96
C THR A 126 5.80 20.55 7.49
N TYR A 127 4.88 21.25 8.12
CA TYR A 127 4.61 22.67 7.84
C TYR A 127 5.79 23.56 8.26
N LYS A 128 6.32 23.36 9.47
CA LYS A 128 7.48 24.10 9.95
C LYS A 128 8.67 24.04 8.97
N THR A 129 8.90 22.89 8.31
CA THR A 129 9.99 22.78 7.32
C THR A 129 9.82 23.71 6.12
N LYS A 130 8.57 24.10 5.78
CA LYS A 130 8.28 25.08 4.74
C LYS A 130 8.64 26.48 5.22
N ASP A 131 8.25 26.82 6.46
CA ASP A 131 8.44 28.15 7.01
C ASP A 131 9.93 28.45 7.31
N ASP A 132 10.67 27.45 7.75
CA ASP A 132 12.11 27.54 7.98
C ASP A 132 12.92 27.70 6.66
N GLU A 133 12.28 27.61 5.48
CA GLU A 133 12.96 27.73 4.19
C GLU A 133 13.18 29.20 3.85
N LYS A 134 14.46 29.60 3.91
CA LYS A 134 14.87 30.99 3.61
C LYS A 134 14.66 31.41 2.17
N ARG A 135 14.60 30.45 1.23
CA ARG A 135 14.41 30.71 -0.21
C ARG A 135 13.03 30.25 -0.64
N ILE A 136 12.11 31.20 -0.74
CA ILE A 136 10.72 30.97 -1.20
C ILE A 136 10.68 30.54 -2.68
N THR A 137 11.77 30.74 -3.41
CA THR A 137 11.90 30.33 -4.81
C THR A 137 12.92 29.18 -4.93
N GLY A 138 12.56 28.17 -5.70
CA GLY A 138 13.46 27.07 -5.99
C GLY A 138 12.89 25.70 -5.63
N TYR A 139 13.63 24.67 -5.99
CA TYR A 139 13.18 23.30 -5.83
C TYR A 139 12.99 22.89 -4.36
N SER A 140 13.83 23.39 -3.45
CA SER A 140 13.73 23.05 -2.02
C SER A 140 12.37 23.46 -1.43
N TYR A 141 11.93 24.68 -1.69
CA TYR A 141 10.65 25.19 -1.26
C TYR A 141 9.48 24.40 -1.90
N ALA A 142 9.55 24.23 -3.23
CA ALA A 142 8.56 23.46 -3.97
C ALA A 142 8.45 22.00 -3.46
N GLU A 143 9.57 21.39 -3.10
CA GLU A 143 9.58 20.05 -2.51
C GLU A 143 8.83 20.00 -1.17
N LYS A 144 8.95 21.02 -0.34
CA LYS A 144 8.27 21.09 0.96
C LYS A 144 6.76 21.24 0.79
N ILE A 145 6.32 22.09 -0.15
CA ILE A 145 4.90 22.21 -0.53
C ILE A 145 4.35 20.85 -1.00
N ARG A 146 5.07 20.16 -1.89
CA ARG A 146 4.68 18.80 -2.31
C ARG A 146 4.60 17.84 -1.13
N ASN A 147 5.55 17.90 -0.22
CA ASN A 147 5.61 17.00 0.93
C ASN A 147 4.43 17.23 1.89
N ILE A 148 4.03 18.49 2.10
CA ILE A 148 2.82 18.85 2.84
C ILE A 148 1.59 18.24 2.16
N ALA A 149 1.41 18.47 0.86
CA ALA A 149 0.26 17.95 0.12
C ALA A 149 0.18 16.41 0.16
N VAL A 150 1.32 15.71 0.10
CA VAL A 150 1.39 14.24 0.24
C VAL A 150 0.95 13.78 1.63
N ILE A 151 1.45 14.40 2.69
CA ILE A 151 1.12 14.03 4.09
C ILE A 151 -0.35 14.32 4.39
N GLU A 152 -0.83 15.52 3.99
CA GLU A 152 -2.23 15.90 4.15
C GLU A 152 -3.15 14.92 3.42
N LEU A 153 -2.89 14.59 2.17
CA LEU A 153 -3.74 13.68 1.41
C LEU A 153 -3.74 12.25 1.97
N LEU A 154 -2.60 11.75 2.44
CA LEU A 154 -2.51 10.46 3.11
C LEU A 154 -3.42 10.38 4.33
N PHE A 155 -3.45 11.44 5.15
CA PHE A 155 -4.26 11.46 6.36
C PHE A 155 -5.72 11.81 6.08
N ALA A 156 -5.99 12.75 5.17
CA ALA A 156 -7.36 13.15 4.83
C ALA A 156 -8.18 12.05 4.18
N THR A 157 -7.55 11.05 3.56
CA THR A 157 -8.25 10.09 2.70
C THR A 157 -7.93 8.64 3.00
N GLY A 158 -6.87 8.36 3.73
CA GLY A 158 -6.41 7.01 3.98
C GLY A 158 -6.07 6.19 2.72
N VAL A 159 -5.75 6.84 1.60
CA VAL A 159 -5.39 6.16 0.35
C VAL A 159 -4.16 5.27 0.49
N ARG A 160 -4.06 4.23 -0.35
CA ARG A 160 -2.85 3.40 -0.40
C ARG A 160 -1.71 4.18 -1.04
N VAL A 161 -0.48 3.89 -0.62
CA VAL A 161 0.71 4.53 -1.20
C VAL A 161 0.80 4.36 -2.72
N SER A 162 0.36 3.21 -3.24
CA SER A 162 0.31 2.97 -4.68
C SER A 162 -0.77 3.79 -5.39
N GLU A 163 -1.92 3.98 -4.74
CA GLU A 163 -3.01 4.83 -5.25
C GLU A 163 -2.54 6.29 -5.33
N LEU A 164 -1.89 6.80 -4.27
CA LEU A 164 -1.33 8.15 -4.25
C LEU A 164 -0.22 8.33 -5.29
N SER A 165 0.71 7.38 -5.38
CA SER A 165 1.81 7.45 -6.34
C SER A 165 1.35 7.43 -7.80
N ASN A 166 0.24 6.77 -8.11
CA ASN A 166 -0.33 6.65 -9.45
C ASN A 166 -1.51 7.61 -9.70
N LEU A 167 -1.79 8.52 -8.76
CA LEU A 167 -2.87 9.49 -8.90
C LEU A 167 -2.60 10.39 -10.10
N LYS A 168 -3.57 10.46 -11.01
CA LYS A 168 -3.47 11.34 -12.17
C LYS A 168 -4.18 12.67 -11.92
N GLU A 169 -3.74 13.71 -12.61
CA GLU A 169 -4.34 15.05 -12.58
C GLU A 169 -5.84 15.00 -12.88
N GLU A 170 -6.22 14.28 -13.92
CA GLU A 170 -7.62 14.12 -14.37
C GLU A 170 -8.56 13.52 -13.31
N PHE A 171 -7.99 12.91 -12.26
CA PHE A 171 -8.72 12.29 -11.16
C PHE A 171 -8.74 13.15 -9.89
N VAL A 172 -8.19 14.37 -9.95
CA VAL A 172 -8.20 15.32 -8.84
C VAL A 172 -9.06 16.51 -9.22
N ASP A 173 -10.25 16.57 -8.65
CA ASP A 173 -11.18 17.68 -8.84
C ASP A 173 -11.13 18.59 -7.62
N LEU A 174 -10.33 19.66 -7.74
CA LEU A 174 -10.16 20.65 -6.66
C LEU A 174 -11.37 21.58 -6.52
N ASN A 175 -12.25 21.66 -7.54
CA ASN A 175 -13.47 22.48 -7.48
C ASN A 175 -14.55 21.76 -6.67
N ASN A 176 -14.75 20.47 -6.95
CA ASN A 176 -15.71 19.63 -6.25
C ASN A 176 -15.11 18.94 -5.02
N LEU A 177 -13.84 19.21 -4.70
CA LEU A 177 -13.13 18.72 -3.53
C LEU A 177 -13.12 17.18 -3.44
N GLN A 178 -12.87 16.51 -4.55
CA GLN A 178 -12.90 15.05 -4.63
C GLN A 178 -11.74 14.50 -5.44
N ILE A 179 -11.34 13.29 -5.07
CA ILE A 179 -10.36 12.51 -5.80
C ILE A 179 -10.94 11.16 -6.20
N LYS A 180 -10.65 10.74 -7.41
CA LYS A 180 -10.96 9.41 -7.91
C LYS A 180 -9.72 8.54 -7.84
N VAL A 181 -9.77 7.42 -7.13
CA VAL A 181 -8.64 6.50 -6.99
C VAL A 181 -8.97 5.13 -7.55
N ARG A 182 -7.97 4.50 -8.18
CA ARG A 182 -8.06 3.14 -8.70
C ARG A 182 -7.35 2.17 -7.76
N GLY A 183 -8.13 1.21 -7.22
CA GLY A 183 -7.65 0.18 -6.32
C GLY A 183 -7.28 -1.13 -7.02
N LYS A 184 -7.04 -2.17 -6.23
CA LYS A 184 -6.76 -3.52 -6.72
C LYS A 184 -7.92 -4.04 -7.58
N GLY A 185 -7.61 -4.65 -8.72
CA GLY A 185 -8.62 -5.16 -9.66
C GLY A 185 -9.33 -4.05 -10.45
N ASN A 186 -8.67 -2.92 -10.64
CA ASN A 186 -9.19 -1.75 -11.39
C ASN A 186 -10.51 -1.17 -10.84
N LYS A 187 -10.83 -1.44 -9.58
CA LYS A 187 -12.01 -0.87 -8.91
C LYS A 187 -11.75 0.59 -8.58
N GLU A 188 -12.64 1.46 -9.04
CA GLU A 188 -12.57 2.90 -8.81
C GLU A 188 -13.45 3.28 -7.61
N ARG A 189 -13.03 4.31 -6.88
CA ARG A 189 -13.84 4.98 -5.87
C ARG A 189 -13.53 6.46 -5.82
N ILE A 190 -14.54 7.25 -5.47
CA ILE A 190 -14.41 8.69 -5.25
C ILE A 190 -14.28 8.91 -3.73
N ILE A 191 -13.35 9.76 -3.34
CA ILE A 191 -13.14 10.16 -1.94
C ILE A 191 -13.26 11.68 -1.88
N GLN A 192 -14.11 12.17 -0.97
CA GLN A 192 -14.25 13.60 -0.69
C GLN A 192 -13.09 14.08 0.16
N VAL A 193 -12.56 15.25 -0.15
CA VAL A 193 -11.54 15.94 0.66
C VAL A 193 -12.23 17.12 1.33
N CYS A 194 -12.62 16.96 2.60
CA CYS A 194 -13.51 17.92 3.27
C CYS A 194 -12.78 18.86 4.25
N ASN A 195 -11.51 18.61 4.52
CA ASN A 195 -10.72 19.41 5.43
C ASN A 195 -10.07 20.58 4.71
N LYS A 196 -10.22 21.81 5.24
CA LYS A 196 -9.76 23.05 4.60
C LYS A 196 -8.22 23.07 4.42
N GLU A 197 -7.48 22.61 5.41
CA GLU A 197 -6.01 22.59 5.34
C GLU A 197 -5.50 21.63 4.28
N SER A 198 -6.11 20.44 4.18
CA SER A 198 -5.78 19.49 3.14
C SER A 198 -6.10 20.02 1.74
N ILE A 199 -7.22 20.74 1.60
CA ILE A 199 -7.62 21.39 0.33
C ILE A 199 -6.61 22.44 -0.05
N ASN A 200 -6.28 23.36 0.88
CA ASN A 200 -5.30 24.43 0.66
C ASN A 200 -3.94 23.88 0.27
N ALA A 201 -3.48 22.83 0.94
CA ALA A 201 -2.20 22.18 0.62
C ALA A 201 -2.18 21.58 -0.81
N LEU A 202 -3.29 20.97 -1.24
CA LEU A 202 -3.41 20.43 -2.59
C LEU A 202 -3.49 21.54 -3.63
N GLN A 203 -4.21 22.61 -3.37
CA GLN A 203 -4.32 23.77 -4.25
C GLN A 203 -2.97 24.49 -4.40
N GLU A 204 -2.27 24.75 -3.30
CA GLU A 204 -0.94 25.35 -3.31
C GLU A 204 0.05 24.49 -4.12
N TYR A 205 0.04 23.19 -3.90
CA TYR A 205 0.85 22.25 -4.68
C TYR A 205 0.49 22.32 -6.18
N TYR A 206 -0.78 22.26 -6.50
CA TYR A 206 -1.24 22.26 -7.89
C TYR A 206 -0.89 23.58 -8.60
N MET A 207 -1.10 24.74 -7.98
CA MET A 207 -0.72 26.02 -8.55
C MET A 207 0.77 26.09 -8.90
N LEU A 208 1.63 25.52 -8.05
CA LEU A 208 3.08 25.56 -8.28
C LEU A 208 3.57 24.54 -9.32
N PHE A 209 2.86 23.42 -9.44
CA PHE A 209 3.33 22.28 -10.25
C PHE A 209 2.50 21.97 -11.50
N HIS A 210 1.35 22.61 -11.75
CA HIS A 210 0.41 22.20 -12.80
C HIS A 210 1.05 22.12 -14.19
N SER A 211 1.89 23.09 -14.59
CA SER A 211 2.57 23.06 -15.88
C SER A 211 3.54 21.86 -16.00
N LYS A 212 4.27 21.55 -14.91
CA LYS A 212 5.18 20.41 -14.84
C LYS A 212 4.44 19.08 -14.80
N ILE A 213 3.27 19.02 -14.16
CA ILE A 213 2.39 17.85 -14.13
C ILE A 213 1.94 17.50 -15.53
N LYS A 214 1.44 18.48 -16.28
CA LYS A 214 1.03 18.30 -17.69
C LYS A 214 2.17 17.85 -18.58
N ALA A 215 3.32 18.51 -18.49
CA ALA A 215 4.53 18.13 -19.23
C ALA A 215 5.07 16.73 -18.84
N GLY A 216 4.84 16.30 -17.62
CA GLY A 216 5.28 15.01 -17.05
C GLY A 216 4.31 13.83 -17.28
N GLY A 217 3.30 13.98 -18.16
CA GLY A 217 2.34 12.90 -18.47
C GLY A 217 1.13 12.82 -17.53
N GLY A 218 0.80 13.92 -16.84
CA GLY A 218 -0.44 14.05 -16.06
C GLY A 218 -0.49 13.24 -14.76
N VAL A 219 0.64 12.77 -14.23
CA VAL A 219 0.69 12.19 -12.88
C VAL A 219 0.70 13.33 -11.87
N PHE A 220 -0.25 13.31 -10.93
CA PHE A 220 -0.45 14.42 -10.00
C PHE A 220 0.77 14.69 -9.11
N PHE A 221 1.30 13.69 -8.41
CA PHE A 221 2.50 13.90 -7.59
C PHE A 221 3.79 13.58 -8.34
N ILE A 222 4.63 14.58 -8.55
CA ILE A 222 5.88 14.48 -9.30
C ILE A 222 7.12 14.71 -8.43
N ASN A 223 8.24 14.16 -8.90
CA ASN A 223 9.55 14.35 -8.31
C ASN A 223 10.32 15.50 -9.00
N ARG A 224 11.57 15.74 -8.58
CA ARG A 224 12.43 16.80 -9.15
C ARG A 224 12.71 16.70 -10.66
N PHE A 225 12.47 15.52 -11.23
CA PHE A 225 12.67 15.26 -12.66
C PHE A 225 11.36 15.31 -13.44
N ASN A 226 10.29 15.88 -12.88
CA ASN A 226 8.93 15.92 -13.42
C ASN A 226 8.36 14.53 -13.73
N LYS A 227 8.91 13.47 -13.10
CA LYS A 227 8.42 12.10 -13.20
C LYS A 227 7.60 11.74 -11.95
N ARG A 228 6.79 10.70 -12.07
CA ARG A 228 5.99 10.16 -10.98
C ARG A 228 6.78 10.05 -9.66
N LEU A 229 6.22 10.57 -8.59
CA LEU A 229 6.76 10.39 -7.25
C LEU A 229 6.58 8.90 -6.84
N SER A 230 7.67 8.18 -6.72
CA SER A 230 7.64 6.74 -6.48
C SER A 230 7.07 6.40 -5.08
N GLU A 231 6.47 5.23 -4.96
CA GLU A 231 6.02 4.73 -3.64
C GLU A 231 7.17 4.69 -2.62
N GLN A 232 8.39 4.39 -3.07
CA GLN A 232 9.56 4.36 -2.21
C GLN A 232 9.90 5.76 -1.69
N SER A 233 9.82 6.78 -2.56
CA SER A 233 10.02 8.18 -2.16
C SER A 233 8.97 8.63 -1.15
N ILE A 234 7.70 8.25 -1.34
CA ILE A 234 6.61 8.55 -0.40
C ILE A 234 6.87 7.84 0.95
N ARG A 235 7.25 6.56 0.94
CA ARG A 235 7.60 5.83 2.18
C ARG A 235 8.78 6.46 2.91
N PHE A 236 9.77 6.94 2.17
CA PHE A 236 10.93 7.62 2.74
C PHE A 236 10.52 8.96 3.35
N LEU A 237 9.74 9.78 2.64
CA LEU A 237 9.20 11.06 3.10
C LEU A 237 8.44 10.90 4.42
N VAL A 238 7.48 9.99 4.47
CA VAL A 238 6.68 9.72 5.68
C VAL A 238 7.57 9.33 6.86
N ARG A 239 8.52 8.41 6.64
CA ARG A 239 9.45 7.95 7.69
C ARG A 239 10.35 9.08 8.18
N LYS A 240 10.89 9.87 7.26
CA LYS A 240 11.76 11.01 7.58
C LYS A 240 11.04 12.03 8.44
N ASN A 241 9.83 12.46 8.02
CA ASN A 241 9.06 13.45 8.75
C ASN A 241 8.63 12.94 10.14
N ALA A 242 8.19 11.70 10.25
CA ALA A 242 7.85 11.10 11.54
C ALA A 242 9.03 11.08 12.52
N ARG A 243 10.21 10.64 12.03
CA ARG A 243 11.44 10.62 12.85
C ARG A 243 11.84 12.02 13.32
N LEU A 244 11.82 12.99 12.41
CA LEU A 244 12.20 14.36 12.72
C LEU A 244 11.14 15.10 13.58
N ALA A 245 9.90 14.62 13.58
CA ALA A 245 8.85 15.04 14.51
C ALA A 245 8.98 14.37 15.90
N GLY A 246 10.05 13.61 16.17
CA GLY A 246 10.30 12.97 17.47
C GLY A 246 9.54 11.65 17.68
N ILE A 247 9.12 10.97 16.60
CA ILE A 247 8.46 9.66 16.70
C ILE A 247 9.48 8.56 16.38
N GLU A 248 9.93 7.86 17.39
CA GLU A 248 11.01 6.84 17.26
C GLU A 248 10.56 5.59 16.51
N ARG A 249 9.29 5.19 16.70
CA ARG A 249 8.76 4.00 16.03
C ARG A 249 8.56 4.22 14.53
N ARG A 250 8.63 3.14 13.78
CA ARG A 250 8.55 3.19 12.32
C ARG A 250 7.15 3.55 11.84
N ILE A 251 6.97 4.76 11.30
CA ILE A 251 5.75 5.21 10.63
C ILE A 251 5.86 4.96 9.12
N THR A 252 4.77 4.48 8.54
CA THR A 252 4.65 4.18 7.10
C THR A 252 3.30 4.68 6.57
N PRO A 253 3.09 4.80 5.25
CA PRO A 253 1.77 5.13 4.70
C PRO A 253 0.66 4.14 5.11
N HIS A 254 1.00 2.88 5.37
CA HIS A 254 0.04 1.92 5.91
C HIS A 254 -0.38 2.26 7.35
N VAL A 255 0.55 2.78 8.16
CA VAL A 255 0.23 3.25 9.52
C VAL A 255 -0.71 4.46 9.43
N PHE A 256 -0.47 5.43 8.53
CA PHE A 256 -1.41 6.54 8.28
C PHE A 256 -2.82 6.04 7.97
N ARG A 257 -2.92 5.09 7.05
CA ARG A 257 -4.21 4.51 6.67
C ARG A 257 -4.90 3.75 7.80
N HIS A 258 -4.15 2.99 8.60
CA HIS A 258 -4.70 2.31 9.78
C HIS A 258 -5.15 3.31 10.83
N SER A 259 -4.36 4.36 11.07
CA SER A 259 -4.71 5.42 12.01
C SER A 259 -5.96 6.16 11.56
N PHE A 260 -6.07 6.51 10.28
CA PHE A 260 -7.28 7.09 9.71
C PHE A 260 -8.52 6.24 9.98
N ALA A 261 -8.42 4.91 9.74
CA ALA A 261 -9.52 4.00 10.01
C ALA A 261 -9.89 3.92 11.49
N THR A 262 -8.88 3.83 12.37
CA THR A 262 -9.09 3.71 13.83
C THR A 262 -9.67 4.99 14.40
N LEU A 263 -9.13 6.15 14.02
CA LEU A 263 -9.62 7.44 14.49
C LEU A 263 -11.05 7.75 13.98
N LEU A 264 -11.43 7.27 12.80
CA LEU A 264 -12.83 7.36 12.36
C LEU A 264 -13.76 6.43 13.17
N LEU A 265 -13.27 5.24 13.57
CA LEU A 265 -14.03 4.36 14.48
C LEU A 265 -14.20 4.98 15.86
N GLU A 266 -13.18 5.68 16.38
CA GLU A 266 -13.24 6.42 17.66
C GLU A 266 -14.23 7.60 17.59
N GLU A 267 -14.51 8.14 16.39
CA GLU A 267 -15.52 9.16 16.13
C GLU A 267 -16.90 8.53 15.75
N ASP A 268 -17.14 7.28 16.13
CA ASP A 268 -18.39 6.53 15.92
C ASP A 268 -18.82 6.35 14.44
N VAL A 269 -17.87 6.39 13.49
CA VAL A 269 -18.17 6.11 12.08
C VAL A 269 -18.33 4.61 11.88
N ASP A 270 -19.47 4.21 11.30
CA ASP A 270 -19.75 2.79 11.00
C ASP A 270 -18.63 2.12 10.21
N ILE A 271 -18.17 0.97 10.67
CA ILE A 271 -17.07 0.20 10.09
C ILE A 271 -17.29 -0.13 8.60
N LYS A 272 -18.54 -0.33 8.17
CA LYS A 272 -18.87 -0.58 6.76
C LYS A 272 -18.59 0.65 5.90
N TYR A 273 -18.78 1.83 6.46
CA TYR A 273 -18.44 3.09 5.82
C TYR A 273 -16.94 3.25 5.64
N ILE A 274 -16.18 2.99 6.71
CA ILE A 274 -14.73 3.03 6.70
C ILE A 274 -14.16 2.03 5.69
N GLN A 275 -14.71 0.82 5.64
CA GLN A 275 -14.34 -0.19 4.66
C GLN A 275 -14.59 0.27 3.22
N HIS A 276 -15.71 0.94 2.97
CA HIS A 276 -16.02 1.51 1.66
C HIS A 276 -15.04 2.64 1.28
N LEU A 277 -14.82 3.61 2.18
CA LEU A 277 -13.85 4.68 1.99
C LEU A 277 -12.46 4.16 1.63
N LEU A 278 -12.04 3.13 2.34
CA LEU A 278 -10.73 2.53 2.15
C LEU A 278 -10.66 1.57 0.94
N GLY A 279 -11.77 1.09 0.43
CA GLY A 279 -11.80 0.10 -0.66
C GLY A 279 -11.17 -1.22 -0.22
N HIS A 280 -11.63 -1.78 0.91
CA HIS A 280 -11.26 -3.11 1.37
C HIS A 280 -12.07 -4.17 0.60
N SER A 281 -11.40 -5.04 -0.15
CA SER A 281 -12.01 -6.06 -1.01
C SER A 281 -12.47 -7.32 -0.28
N SER A 282 -12.33 -7.38 1.03
CA SER A 282 -12.65 -8.54 1.85
C SER A 282 -13.84 -8.26 2.76
N ILE A 283 -15.01 -8.43 2.23
CA ILE A 283 -16.21 -9.02 2.84
C ILE A 283 -17.29 -9.06 1.75
N MET A 284 -17.94 -10.17 1.65
CA MET A 284 -18.92 -10.65 0.67
C MET A 284 -20.22 -9.84 0.58
N THR A 285 -20.16 -8.49 0.47
CA THR A 285 -21.37 -7.65 0.32
C THR A 285 -21.14 -6.41 -0.54
N THR A 286 -20.43 -6.57 -1.67
CA THR A 286 -20.20 -5.47 -2.63
C THR A 286 -21.50 -5.05 -3.37
N GLN A 287 -22.59 -5.79 -3.25
CA GLN A 287 -23.83 -5.50 -3.98
C GLN A 287 -24.78 -4.50 -3.30
N ILE A 288 -24.61 -4.17 -2.02
CA ILE A 288 -25.57 -3.31 -1.30
C ILE A 288 -25.14 -1.84 -1.24
N TYR A 289 -23.86 -1.50 -1.53
CA TYR A 289 -23.33 -0.16 -1.31
C TYR A 289 -22.77 0.54 -2.57
N THR A 290 -23.19 0.15 -3.76
CA THR A 290 -22.83 0.84 -5.01
C THR A 290 -23.32 2.29 -5.08
N HIS A 291 -24.14 2.72 -4.14
CA HIS A 291 -24.64 4.08 -4.00
C HIS A 291 -24.45 4.63 -2.58
N VAL A 292 -23.21 4.64 -2.07
CA VAL A 292 -22.96 5.53 -0.94
C VAL A 292 -23.06 6.95 -1.47
N ASN A 293 -24.18 7.60 -1.13
CA ASN A 293 -24.47 8.95 -1.52
C ASN A 293 -23.27 9.86 -1.15
N GLY A 294 -22.68 10.56 -2.12
CA GLY A 294 -21.56 11.46 -1.92
C GLY A 294 -21.86 12.52 -0.84
N GLU A 295 -23.11 12.94 -0.70
CA GLU A 295 -23.60 13.83 0.36
C GLU A 295 -23.36 13.23 1.76
N LYS A 296 -23.66 11.95 1.96
CA LYS A 296 -23.46 11.29 3.26
C LYS A 296 -21.96 11.12 3.56
N GLN A 297 -21.15 10.80 2.53
CA GLN A 297 -19.69 10.76 2.69
C GLN A 297 -19.13 12.13 3.08
N LYS A 298 -19.56 13.20 2.40
CA LYS A 298 -19.19 14.58 2.70
C LYS A 298 -19.55 14.95 4.14
N LYS A 299 -20.78 14.64 4.58
CA LYS A 299 -21.25 14.91 5.96
C LYS A 299 -20.35 14.24 7.01
N ILE A 300 -20.08 12.94 6.84
CA ILE A 300 -19.20 12.18 7.77
C ILE A 300 -17.80 12.78 7.80
N LEU A 301 -17.18 12.99 6.64
CA LEU A 301 -15.81 13.53 6.58
C LEU A 301 -15.70 14.99 7.04
N THR A 302 -16.76 15.78 6.95
CA THR A 302 -16.80 17.14 7.50
C THR A 302 -16.96 17.12 9.01
N GLN A 303 -17.84 16.26 9.55
CA GLN A 303 -18.21 16.28 10.95
C GLN A 303 -17.35 15.38 11.84
N GLN A 304 -16.86 14.26 11.32
CA GLN A 304 -16.21 13.19 12.09
C GLN A 304 -14.77 12.89 11.63
N HIS A 305 -14.20 13.73 10.75
CA HIS A 305 -12.82 13.54 10.36
C HIS A 305 -11.86 13.94 11.50
N PRO A 306 -10.91 13.08 11.90
CA PRO A 306 -10.02 13.36 13.04
C PRO A 306 -9.15 14.62 12.85
N ARG A 307 -8.92 15.04 11.60
CA ARG A 307 -8.15 16.25 11.26
C ARG A 307 -8.77 17.53 11.82
N LYS A 308 -10.10 17.55 12.11
CA LYS A 308 -10.78 18.69 12.74
C LYS A 308 -10.31 18.95 14.18
N ASN A 309 -9.77 17.93 14.86
CA ASN A 309 -9.43 17.99 16.28
C ASN A 309 -8.12 18.72 16.57
N PHE A 310 -7.41 19.18 15.54
CA PHE A 310 -6.23 20.03 15.72
C PHE A 310 -6.09 21.06 14.60
N LEU A 311 -5.73 22.28 14.98
CA LEU A 311 -5.39 23.36 14.06
C LEU A 311 -3.87 23.50 14.01
N ILE A 312 -3.33 23.62 12.82
CA ILE A 312 -1.99 24.13 12.63
C ILE A 312 -2.20 25.64 12.62
N LYS A 313 -1.63 26.36 13.61
CA LYS A 313 -1.91 27.77 13.92
C LYS A 313 -2.19 28.64 12.70
N GLU A 314 -3.09 29.64 12.87
CA GLU A 314 -3.51 30.61 11.81
C GLU A 314 -2.34 31.33 11.12
N GLU A 315 -1.19 31.46 11.79
CA GLU A 315 0.06 32.01 11.24
C GLU A 315 0.55 31.25 9.96
N TYR A 316 0.08 30.03 9.74
CA TYR A 316 0.44 29.21 8.57
C TYR A 316 -0.63 29.21 7.47
N LEU A 317 -1.74 29.91 7.66
CA LEU A 317 -2.87 29.92 6.73
C LEU A 317 -3.08 31.29 6.05
N ALA A 318 -2.30 32.31 6.42
CA ALA A 318 -2.36 33.62 5.82
C ALA A 318 -1.33 33.75 4.68
N ILE A 319 -1.70 33.35 3.49
CA ILE A 319 -1.29 33.92 2.19
C ILE A 319 -2.43 33.72 1.21
#